data_5b68b411fc58cde9d4963160d97ac083
#
_entry.id   5b68b411fc58cde9d4963160d97ac083
#
_cell.length_a   1.000
_cell.length_b   1.000
_cell.length_c   1.000
_cell.angle_alpha   90.00
_cell.angle_beta   90.00
_cell.angle_gamma   90.00
#
_symmetry.space_group_name_H-M   'P 1'
#
loop_
_entity.id
_entity.type
_entity.pdbx_description
1 polymer ?
#
loop_
_entity_poly.entity_id
_entity_poly.type
_entity_poly.pdbx_seq_one_letter_code
_entity_poly.pdbx_strand_id
1 'polypeptide(L)'
;YIVKRTETLSYQCLEKGYQFPEVTSWIRASKKDFELVKEIGLKETGILVSCSDYHIFYKLKMTRREALRHYLSIVRDCLEIGISPRCHLEDITRSDIYGFVIPFCLELMNLMGEYRIPIKIRVCDTMGYGVNYPGAVIPRSIPGIIYGLMVHAGVPSELIEFHGHNDFYKAVSNATTAWLYGACGVNCSLFGIGERTGNTPLEAMVFEYAQLRGSLDGMDTTVITELAEYYEKEIGYHIPEHTPFVGKNFNVTSWYPCGRTSEK
;
A
#
# COMPACT_ATOMS: atom_id res chain seq x y z
N TYR A 1 19.21 -14.65 -0.44
CA TYR A 1 19.64 -14.11 0.86
C TYR A 1 18.56 -13.23 1.52
N ILE A 2 17.92 -12.35 0.75
CA ILE A 2 16.82 -11.47 1.24
C ILE A 2 15.58 -12.30 1.63
N VAL A 3 15.21 -13.29 0.85
CA VAL A 3 14.05 -14.17 1.09
C VAL A 3 14.16 -14.90 2.44
N LYS A 4 15.26 -15.57 2.72
CA LYS A 4 15.49 -16.26 4.01
C LYS A 4 15.39 -15.34 5.23
N ARG A 5 15.84 -14.10 5.12
CA ARG A 5 15.79 -13.13 6.23
C ARG A 5 14.37 -12.64 6.48
N THR A 6 13.57 -12.49 5.44
CA THR A 6 12.16 -12.09 5.53
C THR A 6 11.30 -13.20 6.16
N GLU A 7 11.56 -14.47 5.81
CA GLU A 7 10.93 -15.64 6.46
C GLU A 7 11.19 -15.63 7.96
N THR A 8 12.44 -15.51 8.37
CA THR A 8 12.83 -15.49 9.79
C THR A 8 12.12 -14.36 10.55
N LEU A 9 12.03 -13.16 9.98
CA LEU A 9 11.34 -12.02 10.59
C LEU A 9 9.83 -12.27 10.70
N SER A 10 9.21 -12.88 9.69
CA SER A 10 7.78 -13.23 9.72
C SER A 10 7.47 -14.23 10.83
N TYR A 11 8.29 -15.28 10.98
CA TYR A 11 8.17 -16.23 12.09
C TYR A 11 8.32 -15.54 13.45
N GLN A 12 9.35 -14.70 13.63
CA GLN A 12 9.56 -13.96 14.87
C GLN A 12 8.39 -13.04 15.23
N CYS A 13 7.77 -12.41 14.23
CA CYS A 13 6.56 -11.60 14.45
C CYS A 13 5.36 -12.45 14.86
N LEU A 14 5.16 -13.61 14.23
CA LEU A 14 4.07 -14.53 14.57
C LEU A 14 4.24 -15.15 15.96
N GLU A 15 5.48 -15.52 16.35
CA GLU A 15 5.79 -16.07 17.68
C GLU A 15 5.46 -15.09 18.83
N LYS A 16 5.45 -13.79 18.57
CA LYS A 16 5.05 -12.79 19.56
C LYS A 16 3.56 -12.84 19.93
N GLY A 17 2.73 -13.49 19.11
CA GLY A 17 1.32 -13.74 19.39
C GLY A 17 0.45 -12.48 19.44
N TYR A 18 0.88 -11.36 18.86
CA TYR A 18 0.06 -10.16 18.78
C TYR A 18 -1.18 -10.41 17.93
N GLN A 19 -2.35 -9.97 18.42
CA GLN A 19 -3.57 -9.94 17.62
C GLN A 19 -3.53 -8.78 16.60
N PHE A 20 -2.91 -7.67 16.98
CA PHE A 20 -2.60 -6.52 16.15
C PHE A 20 -1.17 -6.05 16.43
N PRO A 21 -0.43 -5.65 15.40
CA PRO A 21 -0.80 -5.72 13.96
C PRO A 21 -0.83 -7.17 13.44
N GLU A 22 -1.70 -7.44 12.45
CA GLU A 22 -1.70 -8.72 11.74
C GLU A 22 -0.47 -8.83 10.85
N VAL A 23 0.21 -9.97 10.92
CA VAL A 23 1.38 -10.25 10.10
C VAL A 23 0.93 -10.77 8.73
N THR A 24 1.36 -10.10 7.68
CA THR A 24 1.10 -10.50 6.30
C THR A 24 2.40 -10.55 5.50
N SER A 25 2.38 -11.19 4.35
CA SER A 25 3.51 -11.23 3.42
C SER A 25 3.19 -10.53 2.11
N TRP A 26 4.21 -10.43 1.27
CA TRP A 26 4.10 -9.96 -0.08
C TRP A 26 4.97 -10.83 -0.99
N ILE A 27 4.37 -11.36 -2.05
CA ILE A 27 5.02 -12.25 -3.01
C ILE A 27 4.84 -11.75 -4.45
N ARG A 28 5.72 -12.18 -5.32
CA ARG A 28 5.46 -12.11 -6.76
C ARG A 28 4.37 -13.13 -7.10
N ALA A 29 3.65 -12.92 -8.21
CA ALA A 29 2.73 -13.93 -8.74
C ALA A 29 3.52 -15.15 -9.24
N SER A 30 3.98 -15.98 -8.31
CA SER A 30 4.86 -17.13 -8.53
C SER A 30 4.49 -18.28 -7.59
N LYS A 31 4.29 -19.47 -8.13
CA LYS A 31 4.02 -20.67 -7.31
C LYS A 31 5.12 -20.96 -6.30
N LYS A 32 6.39 -20.71 -6.67
CA LYS A 32 7.52 -20.90 -5.77
C LYS A 32 7.47 -19.94 -4.57
N ASP A 33 7.12 -18.69 -4.79
CA ASP A 33 7.01 -17.71 -3.71
C ASP A 33 5.80 -18.05 -2.82
N PHE A 34 4.74 -18.60 -3.41
CA PHE A 34 3.52 -19.00 -2.69
C PHE A 34 3.74 -20.20 -1.73
N GLU A 35 4.60 -21.16 -2.09
CA GLU A 35 4.92 -22.27 -1.17
C GLU A 35 5.49 -21.76 0.18
N LEU A 36 6.27 -20.67 0.17
CA LEU A 36 6.78 -20.06 1.39
C LEU A 36 5.66 -19.49 2.29
N VAL A 37 4.62 -18.93 1.68
CA VAL A 37 3.46 -18.40 2.41
C VAL A 37 2.74 -19.52 3.16
N LYS A 38 2.59 -20.69 2.51
CA LYS A 38 2.00 -21.89 3.13
C LYS A 38 2.85 -22.36 4.30
N GLU A 39 4.17 -22.47 4.11
CA GLU A 39 5.10 -22.94 5.15
C GLU A 39 5.07 -22.06 6.39
N ILE A 40 4.98 -20.72 6.22
CA ILE A 40 4.91 -19.76 7.32
C ILE A 40 3.56 -19.81 8.05
N GLY A 41 2.49 -20.28 7.39
CA GLY A 41 1.16 -20.38 7.98
C GLY A 41 0.42 -19.03 8.06
N LEU A 42 0.68 -18.12 7.13
CA LEU A 42 0.00 -16.83 7.05
C LEU A 42 -1.46 -16.99 6.58
N LYS A 43 -2.34 -16.13 7.10
CA LYS A 43 -3.76 -16.10 6.73
C LYS A 43 -4.05 -15.23 5.52
N GLU A 44 -3.15 -14.29 5.23
CA GLU A 44 -3.26 -13.34 4.13
C GLU A 44 -1.90 -13.13 3.47
N THR A 45 -1.89 -12.95 2.15
CA THR A 45 -0.67 -12.58 1.41
C THR A 45 -0.96 -11.57 0.30
N GLY A 46 -0.07 -10.60 0.15
CA GLY A 46 -0.02 -9.72 -1.01
C GLY A 46 0.56 -10.44 -2.22
N ILE A 47 -0.07 -10.29 -3.39
CA ILE A 47 0.38 -10.85 -4.67
C ILE A 47 0.63 -9.70 -5.64
N LEU A 48 1.86 -9.56 -6.13
CA LEU A 48 2.18 -8.54 -7.13
C LEU A 48 1.64 -8.95 -8.50
N VAL A 49 0.70 -8.17 -9.02
CA VAL A 49 0.11 -8.33 -10.33
C VAL A 49 0.36 -7.09 -11.17
N SER A 50 1.27 -7.17 -12.13
CA SER A 50 1.59 -6.04 -13.00
C SER A 50 0.46 -5.78 -13.99
N CYS A 51 -0.04 -4.55 -14.04
CA CYS A 51 -1.23 -4.18 -14.82
C CYS A 51 -0.92 -3.37 -16.08
N SER A 52 0.23 -2.68 -16.15
CA SER A 52 0.59 -1.91 -17.33
C SER A 52 1.12 -2.79 -18.46
N ASP A 53 0.80 -2.43 -19.69
CA ASP A 53 1.35 -3.09 -20.88
C ASP A 53 2.88 -3.07 -20.89
N TYR A 54 3.47 -1.99 -20.38
CA TYR A 54 4.91 -1.88 -20.24
C TYR A 54 5.50 -3.03 -19.41
N HIS A 55 4.91 -3.33 -18.24
CA HIS A 55 5.36 -4.44 -17.41
C HIS A 55 4.96 -5.80 -17.99
N ILE A 56 3.75 -5.95 -18.50
CA ILE A 56 3.25 -7.22 -19.06
C ILE A 56 4.11 -7.64 -20.25
N PHE A 57 4.32 -6.75 -21.23
CA PHE A 57 5.04 -7.12 -22.46
C PHE A 57 6.56 -7.10 -22.30
N TYR A 58 7.13 -6.07 -21.65
CA TYR A 58 8.59 -5.93 -21.61
C TYR A 58 9.25 -6.60 -20.40
N LYS A 59 8.61 -6.58 -19.22
CA LYS A 59 9.15 -7.21 -18.00
C LYS A 59 8.79 -8.70 -17.94
N LEU A 60 7.53 -9.05 -18.15
CA LEU A 60 7.04 -10.42 -18.00
C LEU A 60 7.07 -11.23 -19.29
N LYS A 61 7.20 -10.58 -20.45
CA LYS A 61 7.18 -11.21 -21.78
C LYS A 61 5.90 -12.01 -22.05
N MET A 62 4.77 -11.50 -21.59
CA MET A 62 3.44 -12.11 -21.71
C MET A 62 2.50 -11.23 -22.52
N THR A 63 1.47 -11.83 -23.09
CA THR A 63 0.28 -11.11 -23.54
C THR A 63 -0.61 -10.80 -22.33
N ARG A 64 -1.54 -9.83 -22.46
CA ARG A 64 -2.54 -9.54 -21.42
C ARG A 64 -3.32 -10.79 -21.00
N ARG A 65 -3.69 -11.65 -21.96
CA ARG A 65 -4.44 -12.89 -21.72
C ARG A 65 -3.62 -13.92 -20.94
N GLU A 66 -2.35 -14.04 -21.23
CA GLU A 66 -1.44 -14.92 -20.47
C GLU A 66 -1.22 -14.42 -19.07
N ALA A 67 -0.99 -13.11 -18.89
CA ALA A 67 -0.83 -12.49 -17.59
C ALA A 67 -2.08 -12.69 -16.72
N LEU A 68 -3.27 -12.44 -17.26
CA LEU A 68 -4.53 -12.63 -16.56
C LEU A 68 -4.70 -14.09 -16.09
N ARG A 69 -4.51 -15.06 -16.98
CA ARG A 69 -4.60 -16.49 -16.61
C ARG A 69 -3.57 -16.87 -15.55
N HIS A 70 -2.36 -16.35 -15.68
CA HIS A 70 -1.29 -16.61 -14.72
C HIS A 70 -1.64 -16.07 -13.34
N TYR A 71 -2.07 -14.81 -13.22
CA TYR A 71 -2.43 -14.20 -11.94
C TYR A 71 -3.61 -14.92 -11.29
N LEU A 72 -4.66 -15.22 -12.05
CA LEU A 72 -5.82 -15.96 -11.54
C LEU A 72 -5.45 -17.36 -11.05
N SER A 73 -4.45 -18.02 -11.65
CA SER A 73 -4.01 -19.33 -11.17
C SER A 73 -3.38 -19.24 -9.77
N ILE A 74 -2.58 -18.21 -9.49
CA ILE A 74 -1.97 -18.02 -8.17
C ILE A 74 -3.02 -17.60 -7.13
N VAL A 75 -3.98 -16.76 -7.53
CA VAL A 75 -5.10 -16.39 -6.66
C VAL A 75 -5.93 -17.63 -6.29
N ARG A 76 -6.23 -18.52 -7.24
CA ARG A 76 -6.91 -19.78 -6.95
C ARG A 76 -6.13 -20.67 -5.99
N ASP A 77 -4.82 -20.85 -6.22
CA ASP A 77 -3.95 -21.63 -5.33
C ASP A 77 -4.03 -21.09 -3.86
N CYS A 78 -4.13 -19.77 -3.67
CA CYS A 78 -4.34 -19.17 -2.34
C CYS A 78 -5.70 -19.52 -1.75
N LEU A 79 -6.77 -19.36 -2.53
CA LEU A 79 -8.14 -19.56 -2.09
C LEU A 79 -8.41 -21.03 -1.75
N GLU A 80 -7.85 -21.97 -2.54
CA GLU A 80 -8.00 -23.42 -2.32
C GLU A 80 -7.48 -23.89 -0.96
N ILE A 81 -6.51 -23.20 -0.38
CA ILE A 81 -5.97 -23.52 0.95
C ILE A 81 -6.43 -22.56 2.05
N GLY A 82 -7.40 -21.69 1.76
CA GLY A 82 -8.01 -20.81 2.75
C GLY A 82 -7.20 -19.54 3.07
N ILE A 83 -6.21 -19.15 2.23
CA ILE A 83 -5.45 -17.91 2.37
C ILE A 83 -6.15 -16.80 1.62
N SER A 84 -6.38 -15.66 2.28
CA SER A 84 -6.93 -14.44 1.66
C SER A 84 -5.88 -13.75 0.79
N PRO A 85 -6.09 -13.61 -0.53
CA PRO A 85 -5.16 -12.88 -1.39
C PRO A 85 -5.44 -11.38 -1.38
N ARG A 86 -4.37 -10.58 -1.39
CA ARG A 86 -4.40 -9.14 -1.66
C ARG A 86 -3.69 -8.87 -2.98
N CYS A 87 -4.44 -8.57 -4.03
CA CYS A 87 -3.87 -8.28 -5.34
C CYS A 87 -3.34 -6.85 -5.42
N HIS A 88 -2.02 -6.71 -5.53
CA HIS A 88 -1.34 -5.43 -5.72
C HIS A 88 -1.30 -5.11 -7.21
N LEU A 89 -2.15 -4.20 -7.66
CA LEU A 89 -2.26 -3.77 -9.06
C LEU A 89 -1.09 -2.86 -9.42
N GLU A 90 0.09 -3.46 -9.66
CA GLU A 90 1.34 -2.74 -9.95
C GLU A 90 1.19 -1.88 -11.21
N ASP A 91 1.61 -0.62 -11.09
CA ASP A 91 1.68 0.34 -12.19
C ASP A 91 0.30 0.70 -12.78
N ILE A 92 -0.72 0.75 -11.91
CA ILE A 92 -2.10 1.00 -12.33
C ILE A 92 -2.28 2.36 -13.00
N THR A 93 -1.50 3.36 -12.59
CA THR A 93 -1.57 4.72 -13.16
C THR A 93 -0.99 4.84 -14.57
N ARG A 94 -0.48 3.74 -15.15
CA ARG A 94 -0.10 3.63 -16.57
C ARG A 94 -0.84 2.48 -17.28
N SER A 95 -1.84 1.90 -16.65
CA SER A 95 -2.55 0.72 -17.13
C SER A 95 -3.78 1.08 -17.94
N ASP A 96 -4.21 0.16 -18.78
CA ASP A 96 -5.51 0.21 -19.43
C ASP A 96 -6.59 -0.22 -18.43
N ILE A 97 -7.25 0.76 -17.82
CA ILE A 97 -8.22 0.50 -16.75
C ILE A 97 -9.40 -0.33 -17.26
N TYR A 98 -9.98 0.06 -18.38
CA TYR A 98 -11.19 -0.61 -18.91
C TYR A 98 -10.88 -1.85 -19.74
N GLY A 99 -9.73 -1.91 -20.42
CA GLY A 99 -9.37 -3.05 -21.25
C GLY A 99 -8.62 -4.17 -20.52
N PHE A 100 -8.10 -3.92 -19.28
CA PHE A 100 -7.39 -4.92 -18.52
C PHE A 100 -7.76 -4.95 -17.03
N VAL A 101 -7.69 -3.81 -16.33
CA VAL A 101 -7.83 -3.78 -14.86
C VAL A 101 -9.26 -4.17 -14.43
N ILE A 102 -10.28 -3.54 -15.02
CA ILE A 102 -11.68 -3.85 -14.70
C ILE A 102 -12.03 -5.30 -15.02
N PRO A 103 -11.73 -5.84 -16.23
CA PRO A 103 -11.93 -7.26 -16.52
C PRO A 103 -11.24 -8.20 -15.53
N PHE A 104 -9.99 -7.89 -15.13
CA PHE A 104 -9.29 -8.69 -14.13
C PHE A 104 -9.98 -8.64 -12.75
N CYS A 105 -10.41 -7.47 -12.30
CA CYS A 105 -11.11 -7.33 -11.02
C CYS A 105 -12.48 -8.01 -11.03
N LEU A 106 -13.20 -8.03 -12.15
CA LEU A 106 -14.44 -8.80 -12.29
C LEU A 106 -14.20 -10.30 -12.07
N GLU A 107 -13.13 -10.86 -12.65
CA GLU A 107 -12.75 -12.25 -12.39
C GLU A 107 -12.38 -12.51 -10.93
N LEU A 108 -11.69 -11.56 -10.27
CA LEU A 108 -11.40 -11.66 -8.84
C LEU A 108 -12.69 -11.65 -8.00
N MET A 109 -13.67 -10.82 -8.33
CA MET A 109 -14.96 -10.79 -7.63
C MET A 109 -15.77 -12.07 -7.85
N ASN A 110 -15.70 -12.67 -9.05
CA ASN A 110 -16.28 -13.98 -9.32
C ASN A 110 -15.64 -15.06 -8.42
N LEU A 111 -14.31 -15.09 -8.32
CA LEU A 111 -13.59 -16.02 -7.45
C LEU A 111 -13.93 -15.80 -5.96
N MET A 112 -14.02 -14.54 -5.53
CA MET A 112 -14.44 -14.21 -4.18
C MET A 112 -15.83 -14.77 -3.86
N GLY A 113 -16.76 -14.69 -4.79
CA GLY A 113 -18.10 -15.27 -4.67
C GLY A 113 -18.09 -16.80 -4.62
N GLU A 114 -17.26 -17.45 -5.44
CA GLU A 114 -17.09 -18.90 -5.53
C GLU A 114 -16.52 -19.49 -4.22
N TYR A 115 -15.39 -18.93 -3.75
CA TYR A 115 -14.66 -19.45 -2.58
C TYR A 115 -15.15 -18.89 -1.24
N ARG A 116 -15.91 -17.80 -1.24
CA ARG A 116 -16.36 -17.06 -0.05
C ARG A 116 -15.21 -16.59 0.87
N ILE A 117 -14.06 -16.30 0.26
CA ILE A 117 -12.88 -15.76 0.92
C ILE A 117 -12.65 -14.35 0.36
N PRO A 118 -12.46 -13.33 1.21
CA PRO A 118 -12.23 -11.96 0.74
C PRO A 118 -10.97 -11.85 -0.12
N ILE A 119 -11.07 -11.10 -1.22
CA ILE A 119 -9.95 -10.74 -2.09
C ILE A 119 -9.77 -9.23 -2.02
N LYS A 120 -8.70 -8.77 -1.39
CA LYS A 120 -8.38 -7.35 -1.31
C LYS A 120 -7.71 -6.85 -2.59
N ILE A 121 -8.00 -5.63 -2.96
CA ILE A 121 -7.44 -4.96 -4.13
C ILE A 121 -6.61 -3.77 -3.67
N ARG A 122 -5.31 -3.77 -3.93
CA ARG A 122 -4.43 -2.64 -3.64
C ARG A 122 -4.11 -1.89 -4.92
N VAL A 123 -4.58 -0.66 -5.00
CA VAL A 123 -4.28 0.30 -6.09
C VAL A 123 -2.87 0.82 -5.90
N CYS A 124 -1.94 0.49 -6.81
CA CYS A 124 -0.53 0.85 -6.68
C CYS A 124 -0.13 1.93 -7.68
N ASP A 125 0.00 3.17 -7.20
CA ASP A 125 0.60 4.27 -7.96
C ASP A 125 2.13 4.14 -7.92
N THR A 126 2.63 3.13 -8.65
CA THR A 126 4.01 2.65 -8.61
C THR A 126 5.04 3.72 -8.97
N MET A 127 4.70 4.64 -9.86
CA MET A 127 5.60 5.70 -10.33
C MET A 127 5.20 7.09 -9.83
N GLY A 128 4.21 7.20 -8.95
CA GLY A 128 3.72 8.46 -8.43
C GLY A 128 3.04 9.35 -9.49
N TYR A 129 2.56 8.77 -10.61
CA TYR A 129 1.91 9.53 -11.68
C TYR A 129 0.46 9.88 -11.39
N GLY A 130 -0.12 9.28 -10.37
CA GLY A 130 -1.48 9.56 -9.95
C GLY A 130 -1.69 11.02 -9.59
N VAL A 131 -2.91 11.48 -9.77
CA VAL A 131 -3.34 12.81 -9.33
C VAL A 131 -4.66 12.71 -8.59
N ASN A 132 -4.82 13.57 -7.60
CA ASN A 132 -5.98 13.63 -6.72
C ASN A 132 -7.19 14.37 -7.34
N TYR A 133 -7.13 14.66 -8.62
CA TYR A 133 -8.13 15.45 -9.31
C TYR A 133 -9.13 14.56 -10.07
N PRO A 134 -10.45 14.61 -9.77
CA PRO A 134 -11.45 13.73 -10.37
C PRO A 134 -11.57 13.90 -11.89
N GLY A 135 -11.40 15.13 -12.39
CA GLY A 135 -11.46 15.44 -13.81
C GLY A 135 -10.22 15.09 -14.63
N ALA A 136 -9.17 14.54 -13.98
CA ALA A 136 -8.00 14.09 -14.70
C ALA A 136 -8.33 12.84 -15.55
N VAL A 137 -7.62 12.73 -16.66
CA VAL A 137 -7.81 11.62 -17.60
C VAL A 137 -7.38 10.28 -16.97
N ILE A 138 -8.12 9.23 -17.22
CA ILE A 138 -7.76 7.85 -16.85
C ILE A 138 -6.55 7.41 -17.71
N PRO A 139 -5.51 6.79 -17.13
CA PRO A 139 -5.44 6.24 -15.76
C PRO A 139 -4.75 7.13 -14.71
N ARG A 140 -4.76 8.44 -14.85
CA ARG A 140 -4.09 9.33 -13.89
C ARG A 140 -4.93 9.70 -12.68
N SER A 141 -6.25 9.78 -12.83
CA SER A 141 -7.18 10.13 -11.75
C SER A 141 -7.29 9.03 -10.70
N ILE A 142 -6.77 9.25 -9.48
CA ILE A 142 -6.98 8.31 -8.36
C ILE A 142 -8.48 8.18 -8.04
N PRO A 143 -9.26 9.28 -7.93
CA PRO A 143 -10.73 9.18 -7.77
C PRO A 143 -11.39 8.34 -8.86
N GLY A 144 -11.01 8.56 -10.12
CA GLY A 144 -11.57 7.84 -11.26
C GLY A 144 -11.24 6.34 -11.26
N ILE A 145 -10.04 5.97 -10.82
CA ILE A 145 -9.66 4.55 -10.65
C ILE A 145 -10.49 3.89 -9.56
N ILE A 146 -10.57 4.50 -8.37
CA ILE A 146 -11.36 3.97 -7.24
C ILE A 146 -12.84 3.83 -7.64
N TYR A 147 -13.41 4.87 -8.26
CA TYR A 147 -14.77 4.81 -8.79
C TYR A 147 -14.96 3.65 -9.79
N GLY A 148 -14.03 3.49 -10.73
CA GLY A 148 -14.08 2.41 -11.72
C GLY A 148 -14.07 1.03 -11.09
N LEU A 149 -13.22 0.80 -10.08
CA LEU A 149 -13.19 -0.46 -9.35
C LEU A 149 -14.49 -0.75 -8.62
N MET A 150 -15.07 0.23 -7.94
CA MET A 150 -16.32 0.05 -7.19
C MET A 150 -17.52 -0.13 -8.13
N VAL A 151 -17.67 0.73 -9.12
CA VAL A 151 -18.89 0.80 -9.95
C VAL A 151 -18.87 -0.18 -11.11
N HIS A 152 -17.72 -0.36 -11.78
CA HIS A 152 -17.62 -1.19 -12.97
C HIS A 152 -17.09 -2.60 -12.70
N ALA A 153 -16.32 -2.80 -11.65
CA ALA A 153 -15.85 -4.13 -11.26
C ALA A 153 -16.56 -4.69 -10.01
N GLY A 154 -17.41 -3.90 -9.35
CA GLY A 154 -18.15 -4.34 -8.17
C GLY A 154 -17.28 -4.62 -6.94
N VAL A 155 -16.08 -4.03 -6.87
CA VAL A 155 -15.19 -4.23 -5.73
C VAL A 155 -15.76 -3.50 -4.52
N PRO A 156 -16.04 -4.19 -3.39
CA PRO A 156 -16.49 -3.55 -2.17
C PRO A 156 -15.45 -2.54 -1.65
N SER A 157 -15.92 -1.40 -1.17
CA SER A 157 -15.09 -0.31 -0.62
C SER A 157 -14.14 -0.81 0.47
N GLU A 158 -14.61 -1.68 1.36
CA GLU A 158 -13.85 -2.29 2.45
C GLU A 158 -12.72 -3.25 2.00
N LEU A 159 -12.63 -3.55 0.71
CA LEU A 159 -11.59 -4.38 0.12
C LEU A 159 -10.60 -3.60 -0.75
N ILE A 160 -10.78 -2.28 -0.89
CA ILE A 160 -9.89 -1.43 -1.68
C ILE A 160 -8.86 -0.77 -0.77
N GLU A 161 -7.59 -0.93 -1.09
CA GLU A 161 -6.47 -0.25 -0.44
C GLU A 161 -5.68 0.58 -1.45
N PHE A 162 -4.97 1.59 -0.97
CA PHE A 162 -4.10 2.43 -1.78
C PHE A 162 -2.64 2.30 -1.36
N HIS A 163 -1.73 2.29 -2.34
CA HIS A 163 -0.27 2.35 -2.17
C HIS A 163 0.30 3.38 -3.13
N GLY A 164 1.00 4.37 -2.61
CA GLY A 164 1.56 5.46 -3.39
C GLY A 164 3.05 5.66 -3.20
N HIS A 165 3.74 6.05 -4.28
CA HIS A 165 5.11 6.56 -4.26
C HIS A 165 5.13 8.08 -4.38
N ASN A 166 6.20 8.70 -3.87
CA ASN A 166 6.28 10.14 -3.68
C ASN A 166 7.10 10.87 -4.76
N ASP A 167 7.28 10.25 -5.93
CA ASP A 167 8.11 10.79 -7.01
C ASP A 167 7.71 12.19 -7.48
N PHE A 168 6.45 12.57 -7.29
CA PHE A 168 5.92 13.89 -7.64
C PHE A 168 5.30 14.64 -6.44
N TYR A 169 5.73 14.33 -5.21
CA TYR A 169 5.25 14.95 -3.97
C TYR A 169 3.72 14.81 -3.75
N LYS A 170 3.10 13.73 -4.26
CA LYS A 170 1.65 13.54 -4.19
C LYS A 170 1.21 12.32 -3.37
N ALA A 171 2.15 11.60 -2.77
CA ALA A 171 1.82 10.35 -2.07
C ALA A 171 0.73 10.57 -1.01
N VAL A 172 0.87 11.59 -0.15
CA VAL A 172 -0.11 11.89 0.91
C VAL A 172 -1.44 12.33 0.31
N SER A 173 -1.44 13.32 -0.59
CA SER A 173 -2.68 13.84 -1.18
C SER A 173 -3.45 12.79 -1.99
N ASN A 174 -2.75 11.90 -2.69
CA ASN A 174 -3.38 10.79 -3.40
C ASN A 174 -3.94 9.73 -2.43
N ALA A 175 -3.25 9.45 -1.33
CA ALA A 175 -3.70 8.53 -0.28
C ALA A 175 -4.95 9.04 0.43
N THR A 176 -4.97 10.32 0.84
CA THR A 176 -6.15 10.98 1.41
C THR A 176 -7.32 10.95 0.44
N THR A 177 -7.04 11.23 -0.83
CA THR A 177 -8.07 11.19 -1.88
C THR A 177 -8.63 9.78 -2.06
N ALA A 178 -7.77 8.75 -2.03
CA ALA A 178 -8.24 7.36 -2.10
C ALA A 178 -9.20 7.03 -0.95
N TRP A 179 -8.94 7.46 0.28
CA TRP A 179 -9.88 7.32 1.40
C TRP A 179 -11.21 8.04 1.14
N LEU A 180 -11.16 9.29 0.71
CA LEU A 180 -12.37 10.10 0.46
C LEU A 180 -13.26 9.50 -0.65
N TYR A 181 -12.67 8.74 -1.56
CA TYR A 181 -13.39 8.11 -2.67
C TYR A 181 -13.69 6.62 -2.49
N GLY A 182 -13.39 6.05 -1.31
CA GLY A 182 -13.87 4.73 -0.91
C GLY A 182 -12.82 3.65 -0.68
N ALA A 183 -11.52 3.98 -0.68
CA ALA A 183 -10.53 3.02 -0.19
C ALA A 183 -10.62 2.89 1.35
N CYS A 184 -10.59 1.68 1.88
CA CYS A 184 -10.65 1.42 3.32
C CYS A 184 -9.29 1.59 4.01
N GLY A 185 -8.19 1.54 3.28
CA GLY A 185 -6.86 1.57 3.86
C GLY A 185 -5.80 2.17 2.95
N VAL A 186 -4.73 2.62 3.58
CA VAL A 186 -3.52 3.12 2.90
C VAL A 186 -2.31 2.36 3.38
N ASN A 187 -1.49 1.91 2.44
CA ASN A 187 -0.21 1.30 2.72
C ASN A 187 0.85 2.39 2.89
N CYS A 188 1.42 2.46 4.09
CA CYS A 188 2.39 3.48 4.50
C CYS A 188 3.71 2.87 4.92
N SER A 189 4.73 3.70 5.06
CA SER A 189 5.99 3.40 5.72
C SER A 189 6.33 4.50 6.75
N LEU A 190 7.07 4.15 7.79
CA LEU A 190 7.57 5.14 8.75
C LEU A 190 8.47 6.13 8.01
N PHE A 191 8.23 7.41 8.24
CA PHE A 191 8.96 8.55 7.64
C PHE A 191 9.01 8.54 6.11
N GLY A 192 8.06 7.85 5.48
CA GLY A 192 8.03 7.71 4.03
C GLY A 192 9.19 6.91 3.45
N ILE A 193 9.95 6.16 4.27
CA ILE A 193 11.09 5.37 3.79
C ILE A 193 10.61 4.34 2.77
N GLY A 194 11.23 4.32 1.60
CA GLY A 194 10.86 3.42 0.52
C GLY A 194 11.75 3.55 -0.70
N GLU A 195 11.31 3.00 -1.81
CA GLU A 195 12.03 3.07 -3.08
C GLU A 195 12.07 4.52 -3.63
N ARG A 196 13.15 4.84 -4.31
CA ARG A 196 13.39 6.15 -4.99
C ARG A 196 13.19 7.35 -4.04
N THR A 197 12.07 8.06 -4.15
CA THR A 197 11.73 9.23 -3.35
C THR A 197 10.84 8.92 -2.15
N GLY A 198 10.59 7.64 -1.90
CA GLY A 198 9.81 7.15 -0.77
C GLY A 198 8.36 6.84 -1.07
N ASN A 199 7.68 6.42 -0.02
CA ASN A 199 6.27 6.04 -0.01
C ASN A 199 5.42 7.05 0.75
N THR A 200 4.14 6.76 0.90
CA THR A 200 3.24 7.53 1.78
C THR A 200 3.72 7.43 3.24
N PRO A 201 4.08 8.53 3.90
CA PRO A 201 4.51 8.51 5.29
C PRO A 201 3.36 8.16 6.24
N LEU A 202 3.58 7.23 7.17
CA LEU A 202 2.57 6.82 8.14
C LEU A 202 2.14 7.98 9.03
N GLU A 203 3.09 8.74 9.55
CA GLU A 203 2.84 9.89 10.42
C GLU A 203 1.98 10.95 9.73
N ALA A 204 2.20 11.19 8.44
CA ALA A 204 1.35 12.12 7.69
C ALA A 204 -0.09 11.60 7.62
N MET A 205 -0.30 10.31 7.38
CA MET A 205 -1.64 9.74 7.30
C MET A 205 -2.34 9.67 8.66
N VAL A 206 -1.63 9.56 9.77
CA VAL A 206 -2.20 9.69 11.12
C VAL A 206 -2.79 11.09 11.32
N PHE A 207 -2.06 12.15 10.91
CA PHE A 207 -2.56 13.51 11.01
C PHE A 207 -3.66 13.83 9.97
N GLU A 208 -3.58 13.29 8.76
CA GLU A 208 -4.69 13.37 7.78
C GLU A 208 -5.96 12.73 8.35
N TYR A 209 -5.84 11.54 8.96
CA TYR A 209 -6.96 10.89 9.66
C TYR A 209 -7.55 11.79 10.75
N ALA A 210 -6.70 12.34 11.62
CA ALA A 210 -7.14 13.21 12.69
C ALA A 210 -7.86 14.46 12.18
N GLN A 211 -7.38 15.06 11.10
CA GLN A 211 -8.01 16.23 10.47
C GLN A 211 -9.36 15.88 9.84
N LEU A 212 -9.47 14.75 9.15
CA LEU A 212 -10.72 14.31 8.53
C LEU A 212 -11.76 13.85 9.57
N ARG A 213 -11.30 13.22 10.64
CA ARG A 213 -12.15 12.64 11.68
C ARG A 213 -12.52 13.65 12.78
N GLY A 214 -11.67 14.67 12.97
CA GLY A 214 -11.76 15.60 14.10
C GLY A 214 -11.30 14.99 15.43
N SER A 215 -10.63 13.84 15.40
CA SER A 215 -10.17 13.09 16.57
C SER A 215 -8.99 12.18 16.20
N LEU A 216 -8.11 11.93 17.15
CA LEU A 216 -7.07 10.90 17.06
C LEU A 216 -7.59 9.49 17.44
N ASP A 217 -8.82 9.39 17.92
CA ASP A 217 -9.48 8.13 18.37
C ASP A 217 -8.58 7.29 19.31
N GLY A 218 -7.85 7.98 20.21
CA GLY A 218 -6.97 7.35 21.20
C GLY A 218 -5.57 7.01 20.71
N MET A 219 -5.21 7.36 19.46
CA MET A 219 -3.82 7.21 19.00
C MET A 219 -2.88 8.19 19.73
N ASP A 220 -1.78 7.66 20.28
CA ASP A 220 -0.73 8.46 20.88
C ASP A 220 0.30 8.88 19.83
N THR A 221 0.26 10.14 19.42
CA THR A 221 1.18 10.68 18.41
C THR A 221 2.57 11.01 18.95
N THR A 222 2.78 11.00 20.27
CA THR A 222 4.12 11.21 20.86
C THR A 222 5.11 10.11 20.45
N VAL A 223 4.61 8.92 20.21
CA VAL A 223 5.36 7.76 19.71
C VAL A 223 6.09 8.07 18.38
N ILE A 224 5.59 8.99 17.56
CA ILE A 224 6.26 9.40 16.31
C ILE A 224 7.64 9.99 16.59
N THR A 225 7.76 10.82 17.64
CA THR A 225 9.05 11.39 18.06
C THR A 225 9.99 10.31 18.61
N GLU A 226 9.47 9.40 19.43
CA GLU A 226 10.25 8.29 19.98
C GLU A 226 10.78 7.36 18.88
N LEU A 227 9.94 7.07 17.89
CA LEU A 227 10.34 6.28 16.71
C LEU A 227 11.41 7.00 15.88
N ALA A 228 11.31 8.32 15.70
CA ALA A 228 12.33 9.09 15.00
C ALA A 228 13.69 9.03 15.72
N GLU A 229 13.69 9.20 17.03
CA GLU A 229 14.90 9.06 17.84
C GLU A 229 15.48 7.64 17.76
N TYR A 230 14.66 6.60 17.83
CA TYR A 230 15.08 5.21 17.67
C TYR A 230 15.73 4.96 16.29
N TYR A 231 15.12 5.48 15.23
CA TYR A 231 15.67 5.34 13.87
C TYR A 231 17.04 6.02 13.73
N GLU A 232 17.24 7.20 14.33
CA GLU A 232 18.53 7.88 14.29
C GLU A 232 19.58 7.19 15.18
N LYS A 233 19.23 6.79 16.40
CA LYS A 233 20.18 6.27 17.39
C LYS A 233 20.52 4.79 17.18
N GLU A 234 19.50 3.95 16.95
CA GLU A 234 19.66 2.49 16.95
C GLU A 234 19.79 1.92 15.51
N ILE A 235 19.13 2.54 14.54
CA ILE A 235 19.18 2.08 13.14
C ILE A 235 20.25 2.85 12.36
N GLY A 236 20.62 4.04 12.80
CA GLY A 236 21.57 4.92 12.11
C GLY A 236 20.98 5.59 10.88
N TYR A 237 19.66 5.69 10.81
CA TYR A 237 18.97 6.38 9.72
C TYR A 237 18.94 7.88 9.98
N HIS A 238 19.54 8.66 9.08
CA HIS A 238 19.51 10.12 9.20
C HIS A 238 18.19 10.68 8.66
N ILE A 239 17.38 11.28 9.54
CA ILE A 239 16.15 11.98 9.15
C ILE A 239 16.51 13.36 8.59
N PRO A 240 16.12 13.69 7.34
CA PRO A 240 16.39 15.01 6.77
C PRO A 240 15.80 16.12 7.62
N GLU A 241 16.53 17.23 7.78
CA GLU A 241 16.17 18.31 8.72
C GLU A 241 14.80 18.96 8.42
N HIS A 242 14.34 18.91 7.19
CA HIS A 242 13.06 19.47 6.77
C HIS A 242 11.93 18.42 6.67
N THR A 243 12.14 17.21 7.20
CA THR A 243 11.08 16.19 7.22
C THR A 243 9.91 16.70 8.06
N PRO A 244 8.67 16.68 7.56
CA PRO A 244 7.51 17.06 8.33
C PRO A 244 7.42 16.28 9.65
N PHE A 245 6.95 16.93 10.72
CA PHE A 245 6.73 16.41 12.08
C PHE A 245 7.99 16.07 12.86
N VAL A 246 9.03 15.50 12.29
CA VAL A 246 10.19 14.93 13.01
C VAL A 246 11.52 15.58 12.66
N GLY A 247 11.62 16.33 11.57
CA GLY A 247 12.84 17.03 11.18
C GLY A 247 13.21 18.15 12.14
N LYS A 248 14.51 18.39 12.34
CA LYS A 248 15.03 19.42 13.26
C LYS A 248 14.48 20.82 12.98
N ASN A 249 14.19 21.12 11.72
CA ASN A 249 13.71 22.43 11.29
C ASN A 249 12.18 22.52 11.22
N PHE A 250 11.43 21.48 11.57
CA PHE A 250 9.97 21.47 11.47
C PHE A 250 9.31 22.64 12.23
N ASN A 251 9.87 23.01 13.41
CA ASN A 251 9.35 24.06 14.26
C ASN A 251 10.15 25.40 14.11
N VAL A 252 10.91 25.58 13.03
CA VAL A 252 11.73 26.75 12.83
C VAL A 252 11.08 27.70 11.83
N THR A 253 10.80 28.94 12.28
CA THR A 253 10.38 30.03 11.40
C THR A 253 11.54 30.98 11.21
N SER A 254 12.09 31.08 10.01
CA SER A 254 13.29 31.88 9.73
C SER A 254 14.49 31.35 10.56
N TRP A 255 15.14 32.19 11.33
CA TRP A 255 16.27 31.84 12.20
C TRP A 255 15.86 31.66 13.68
N TYR A 256 14.57 31.76 13.99
CA TYR A 256 14.07 31.65 15.36
C TYR A 256 13.18 30.42 15.50
N PRO A 257 13.37 29.61 16.56
CA PRO A 257 12.44 28.54 16.89
C PRO A 257 11.05 29.14 17.11
N CYS A 258 10.04 28.64 16.41
CA CYS A 258 8.67 29.01 16.66
C CYS A 258 8.24 28.38 18.00
N GLY A 259 8.36 29.21 19.07
CA GLY A 259 7.69 29.03 20.36
C GLY A 259 7.69 27.63 20.95
N ARG A 260 8.83 27.16 21.46
CA ARG A 260 8.77 26.43 22.74
C ARG A 260 8.72 27.48 23.84
N THR A 261 7.55 27.89 24.26
CA THR A 261 7.39 28.43 25.58
C THR A 261 7.79 27.33 26.53
N SER A 262 9.02 27.43 27.08
CA SER A 262 9.40 26.74 28.30
C SER A 262 8.55 27.31 29.41
N GLU A 263 7.36 26.77 29.62
CA GLU A 263 6.72 26.91 30.90
C GLU A 263 7.32 25.86 31.82
N LYS A 264 7.96 26.40 32.83
CA LYS A 264 8.53 25.70 34.00
C LYS A 264 7.45 24.97 34.78
#